data_c035457556d414969f1c7df65f5f1ec0
#
_entry.id   c035457556d414969f1c7df65f5f1ec0
#
_cell.length_a   1.000
_cell.length_b   1.000
_cell.length_c   1.000
_cell.angle_alpha   90.00
_cell.angle_beta   90.00
_cell.angle_gamma   90.00
#
_symmetry.space_group_name_H-M   'P 1'
#
loop_
_entity.id
_entity.type
_entity.pdbx_description
1 polymer ?
#
loop_
_entity_poly.entity_id
_entity_poly.type
_entity_poly.pdbx_seq_one_letter_code
_entity_poly.pdbx_strand_id
1 'polypeptide(L)'
;MKKTLEPYQLIERSIIKKYRKELWTPFIVAVKRYELVQAGDRIAVCISGGKDSMLMAKLMQELQRHSDVPFELVFLVMDPGYNEINRQKIESNAELLHIPVNIFESNIFTVANNTDKNPCYLCARMRRGHLYSKAKELGCNKIALGHHFNDVIETTVMSMFYGSQLQAMPPKLHSTSFPA
;
A
#
# COMPACT_ATOMS: atom_id res chain seq x y z
N MET A 1 22.36 -23.68 20.92
CA MET A 1 20.93 -23.83 20.65
C MET A 1 20.56 -23.06 19.39
N LYS A 2 20.00 -23.71 18.34
CA LYS A 2 19.49 -23.00 17.17
C LYS A 2 18.24 -22.22 17.61
N LYS A 3 18.29 -20.89 17.51
CA LYS A 3 17.16 -20.02 17.82
C LYS A 3 16.02 -20.33 16.85
N THR A 4 14.92 -20.86 17.34
CA THR A 4 13.71 -21.08 16.54
C THR A 4 13.21 -19.71 16.08
N LEU A 5 13.01 -19.53 14.78
CA LEU A 5 12.50 -18.29 14.22
C LEU A 5 10.97 -18.23 14.38
N GLU A 6 10.47 -17.06 14.74
CA GLU A 6 9.04 -16.77 14.76
C GLU A 6 8.44 -16.75 13.34
N PRO A 7 7.12 -16.99 13.17
CA PRO A 7 6.48 -17.03 11.87
C PRO A 7 6.76 -15.81 10.98
N TYR A 8 6.68 -14.60 11.53
CA TYR A 8 6.97 -13.37 10.78
C TYR A 8 8.42 -13.30 10.30
N GLN A 9 9.38 -13.80 11.10
CA GLN A 9 10.81 -13.84 10.73
C GLN A 9 11.07 -14.84 9.60
N LEU A 10 10.31 -15.94 9.56
CA LEU A 10 10.38 -16.90 8.45
C LEU A 10 9.87 -16.27 7.15
N ILE A 11 8.79 -15.48 7.23
CA ILE A 11 8.24 -14.75 6.09
C ILE A 11 9.25 -13.71 5.59
N GLU A 12 9.80 -12.88 6.46
CA GLU A 12 10.84 -11.90 6.15
C GLU A 12 12.05 -12.55 5.47
N ARG A 13 12.55 -13.63 6.06
CA ARG A 13 13.64 -14.39 5.48
C ARG A 13 13.30 -14.97 4.09
N SER A 14 12.05 -15.40 3.90
CA SER A 14 11.61 -15.92 2.60
C SER A 14 11.65 -14.84 1.51
N ILE A 15 11.19 -13.63 1.83
CA ILE A 15 11.20 -12.48 0.91
C ILE A 15 12.63 -12.15 0.46
N ILE A 16 13.56 -11.98 1.42
CA ILE A 16 14.91 -11.50 1.12
C ILE A 16 15.89 -12.59 0.66
N LYS A 17 15.55 -13.87 0.87
CA LYS A 17 16.41 -15.02 0.48
C LYS A 17 15.78 -15.90 -0.59
N LYS A 18 14.65 -16.57 -0.26
CA LYS A 18 14.04 -17.56 -1.16
C LYS A 18 13.46 -16.90 -2.42
N TYR A 19 12.74 -15.80 -2.25
CA TYR A 19 12.09 -15.04 -3.34
C TYR A 19 12.86 -13.77 -3.69
N ARG A 20 14.18 -13.77 -3.47
CA ARG A 20 15.04 -12.61 -3.70
C ARG A 20 14.94 -12.07 -5.13
N LYS A 21 14.99 -12.98 -6.11
CA LYS A 21 14.98 -12.63 -7.53
C LYS A 21 13.61 -12.13 -7.99
N GLU A 22 12.57 -12.73 -7.46
CA GLU A 22 11.17 -12.47 -7.86
C GLU A 22 10.56 -11.26 -7.13
N LEU A 23 10.95 -11.01 -5.89
CA LEU A 23 10.35 -9.97 -5.04
C LEU A 23 11.35 -8.90 -4.63
N TRP A 24 12.40 -9.27 -3.86
CA TRP A 24 13.27 -8.30 -3.22
C TRP A 24 14.10 -7.48 -4.22
N THR A 25 14.77 -8.15 -5.15
CA THR A 25 15.63 -7.47 -6.11
C THR A 25 14.86 -6.51 -7.03
N PRO A 26 13.75 -6.91 -7.67
CA PRO A 26 12.94 -5.99 -8.46
C PRO A 26 12.41 -4.81 -7.67
N PHE A 27 11.98 -5.04 -6.41
CA PHE A 27 11.51 -3.98 -5.54
C PHE A 27 12.61 -2.94 -5.26
N ILE A 28 13.81 -3.38 -4.86
CA ILE A 28 14.95 -2.47 -4.60
C ILE A 28 15.38 -1.72 -5.87
N VAL A 29 15.40 -2.41 -7.01
CA VAL A 29 15.70 -1.77 -8.30
C VAL A 29 14.68 -0.66 -8.62
N ALA A 30 13.39 -0.93 -8.41
CA ALA A 30 12.35 0.07 -8.62
C ALA A 30 12.48 1.26 -7.67
N VAL A 31 12.69 1.00 -6.36
CA VAL A 31 12.87 2.05 -5.35
C VAL A 31 14.03 2.98 -5.74
N LYS A 32 15.15 2.42 -6.16
CA LYS A 32 16.34 3.20 -6.57
C LYS A 32 16.13 3.91 -7.90
N ARG A 33 15.62 3.21 -8.91
CA ARG A 33 15.43 3.75 -10.27
C ARG A 33 14.50 4.94 -10.33
N TYR A 34 13.43 4.88 -9.53
CA TYR A 34 12.40 5.93 -9.51
C TYR A 34 12.52 6.87 -8.33
N GLU A 35 13.58 6.73 -7.51
CA GLU A 35 13.81 7.57 -6.33
C GLU A 35 12.56 7.63 -5.43
N LEU A 36 11.99 6.45 -5.14
CA LEU A 36 10.72 6.35 -4.41
C LEU A 36 10.88 6.72 -2.94
N VAL A 37 12.08 6.50 -2.37
CA VAL A 37 12.40 6.77 -0.97
C VAL A 37 13.63 7.66 -0.89
N GLN A 38 13.55 8.72 -0.09
CA GLN A 38 14.62 9.67 0.16
C GLN A 38 14.82 9.88 1.66
N ALA A 39 15.96 10.46 2.04
CA ALA A 39 16.25 10.79 3.44
C ALA A 39 15.23 11.78 3.99
N GLY A 40 14.71 11.49 5.18
CA GLY A 40 13.70 12.32 5.84
C GLY A 40 12.27 12.08 5.38
N ASP A 41 12.03 11.16 4.43
CA ASP A 41 10.66 10.80 4.06
C ASP A 41 9.88 10.18 5.24
N ARG A 42 8.60 10.52 5.31
CA ARG A 42 7.62 9.84 6.14
C ARG A 42 6.51 9.29 5.23
N ILE A 43 6.52 7.97 5.04
CA ILE A 43 5.76 7.29 4.01
C ILE A 43 4.55 6.57 4.61
N ALA A 44 3.35 6.92 4.15
CA ALA A 44 2.13 6.19 4.47
C ALA A 44 2.00 4.96 3.57
N VAL A 45 2.11 3.77 4.14
CA VAL A 45 1.92 2.49 3.47
C VAL A 45 0.46 2.08 3.63
N CYS A 46 -0.32 2.11 2.56
CA CYS A 46 -1.74 1.83 2.60
C CYS A 46 -2.02 0.34 2.46
N ILE A 47 -2.72 -0.22 3.45
CA ILE A 47 -3.05 -1.63 3.54
C ILE A 47 -4.56 -1.80 3.29
N SER A 48 -4.90 -2.57 2.27
CA SER A 48 -6.28 -2.91 1.90
C SER A 48 -6.77 -4.23 2.52
N GLY A 49 -5.88 -4.94 3.22
CA GLY A 49 -6.13 -6.30 3.70
C GLY A 49 -5.84 -7.41 2.70
N GLY A 50 -5.59 -7.07 1.43
CA GLY A 50 -5.18 -8.02 0.40
C GLY A 50 -3.70 -8.42 0.50
N LYS A 51 -3.35 -9.56 -0.12
CA LYS A 51 -1.99 -10.12 -0.11
C LYS A 51 -0.92 -9.13 -0.60
N ASP A 52 -1.24 -8.34 -1.63
CA ASP A 52 -0.28 -7.44 -2.29
C ASP A 52 0.07 -6.26 -1.38
N SER A 53 -0.92 -5.68 -0.70
CA SER A 53 -0.69 -4.60 0.26
C SER A 53 0.07 -5.06 1.51
N MET A 54 -0.19 -6.27 2.00
CA MET A 54 0.56 -6.87 3.11
C MET A 54 2.00 -7.20 2.71
N LEU A 55 2.21 -7.73 1.49
CA LEU A 55 3.55 -7.96 0.95
C LEU A 55 4.33 -6.65 0.81
N MET A 56 3.70 -5.61 0.26
CA MET A 56 4.32 -4.29 0.17
C MET A 56 4.72 -3.75 1.54
N ALA A 57 3.86 -3.88 2.56
CA ALA A 57 4.17 -3.47 3.92
C ALA A 57 5.42 -4.18 4.45
N LYS A 58 5.56 -5.49 4.21
CA LYS A 58 6.75 -6.26 4.61
C LYS A 58 7.99 -5.84 3.82
N LEU A 59 7.88 -5.60 2.51
CA LEU A 59 8.98 -5.11 1.69
C LEU A 59 9.48 -3.74 2.17
N MET A 60 8.56 -2.85 2.55
CA MET A 60 8.90 -1.52 3.09
C MET A 60 9.57 -1.61 4.47
N GLN A 61 9.11 -2.52 5.36
CA GLN A 61 9.78 -2.79 6.63
C GLN A 61 11.21 -3.32 6.44
N GLU A 62 11.39 -4.27 5.51
CA GLU A 62 12.73 -4.80 5.20
C GLU A 62 13.62 -3.73 4.55
N LEU A 63 13.05 -2.89 3.69
CA LEU A 63 13.78 -1.75 3.12
C LEU A 63 14.27 -0.82 4.24
N GLN A 64 13.41 -0.46 5.19
CA GLN A 64 13.77 0.41 6.30
C GLN A 64 14.89 -0.18 7.16
N ARG A 65 14.87 -1.49 7.41
CA ARG A 65 15.92 -2.17 8.19
C ARG A 65 17.27 -2.25 7.50
N HIS A 66 17.28 -2.31 6.17
CA HIS A 66 18.48 -2.53 5.35
C HIS A 66 18.94 -1.30 4.56
N SER A 67 18.26 -0.18 4.73
CA SER A 67 18.59 1.07 4.04
C SER A 67 19.56 1.91 4.88
N ASP A 68 20.56 2.47 4.21
CA ASP A 68 21.42 3.50 4.78
C ASP A 68 20.73 4.88 4.81
N VAL A 69 19.59 5.00 4.12
CA VAL A 69 18.81 6.23 4.05
C VAL A 69 17.77 6.22 5.17
N PRO A 70 17.78 7.18 6.11
CA PRO A 70 16.80 7.25 7.19
C PRO A 70 15.45 7.74 6.67
N PHE A 71 14.38 7.00 6.92
CA PHE A 71 13.00 7.36 6.62
C PHE A 71 12.03 6.68 7.60
N GLU A 72 10.81 7.20 7.69
CA GLU A 72 9.77 6.67 8.57
C GLU A 72 8.65 6.00 7.79
N LEU A 73 8.02 5.01 8.43
CA LEU A 73 6.86 4.30 7.88
C LEU A 73 5.65 4.47 8.81
N VAL A 74 4.50 4.74 8.20
CA VAL A 74 3.20 4.75 8.86
C VAL A 74 2.29 3.80 8.09
N PHE A 75 1.79 2.75 8.74
CA PHE A 75 0.92 1.77 8.09
C PHE A 75 -0.54 2.15 8.31
N LEU A 76 -1.27 2.39 7.24
CA LEU A 76 -2.66 2.86 7.27
C LEU A 76 -3.61 1.78 6.74
N VAL A 77 -4.62 1.48 7.54
CA VAL A 77 -5.79 0.70 7.12
C VAL A 77 -7.00 1.61 7.17
N MET A 78 -7.63 1.83 6.05
CA MET A 78 -8.91 2.51 6.01
C MET A 78 -10.03 1.48 6.06
N ASP A 79 -10.87 1.58 7.09
CA ASP A 79 -12.09 0.80 7.22
C ASP A 79 -13.26 1.57 6.59
N PRO A 80 -13.76 1.13 5.43
CA PRO A 80 -14.88 1.79 4.76
C PRO A 80 -16.25 1.34 5.30
N GLY A 81 -16.29 0.56 6.38
CA GLY A 81 -17.45 -0.12 6.93
C GLY A 81 -17.38 -1.64 6.74
N TYR A 82 -16.22 -2.24 6.99
CA TYR A 82 -16.07 -3.70 6.93
C TYR A 82 -16.98 -4.39 7.95
N ASN A 83 -17.41 -5.61 7.61
CA ASN A 83 -17.98 -6.50 8.62
C ASN A 83 -16.89 -6.95 9.61
N GLU A 84 -17.32 -7.34 10.79
CA GLU A 84 -16.44 -7.73 11.91
C GLU A 84 -15.41 -8.81 11.49
N ILE A 85 -15.83 -9.80 10.70
CA ILE A 85 -14.97 -10.91 10.25
C ILE A 85 -13.81 -10.39 9.39
N ASN A 86 -14.09 -9.47 8.48
CA ASN A 86 -13.07 -8.91 7.61
C ASN A 86 -12.09 -8.01 8.38
N ARG A 87 -12.61 -7.22 9.31
CA ARG A 87 -11.79 -6.37 10.18
C ARG A 87 -10.84 -7.21 11.04
N GLN A 88 -11.37 -8.21 11.74
CA GLN A 88 -10.57 -9.13 12.56
C GLN A 88 -9.50 -9.87 11.75
N LYS A 89 -9.81 -10.22 10.49
CA LYS A 89 -8.84 -10.86 9.60
C LYS A 89 -7.69 -9.92 9.23
N ILE A 90 -7.96 -8.65 9.01
CA ILE A 90 -6.91 -7.65 8.73
C ILE A 90 -6.04 -7.45 9.97
N GLU A 91 -6.64 -7.30 11.13
CA GLU A 91 -5.95 -7.12 12.41
C GLU A 91 -5.08 -8.33 12.76
N SER A 92 -5.62 -9.53 12.68
CA SER A 92 -4.87 -10.77 12.97
C SER A 92 -3.71 -11.00 12.00
N ASN A 93 -3.89 -10.67 10.72
CA ASN A 93 -2.80 -10.74 9.74
C ASN A 93 -1.71 -9.68 10.02
N ALA A 94 -2.10 -8.47 10.39
CA ALA A 94 -1.15 -7.41 10.74
C ALA A 94 -0.35 -7.79 12.00
N GLU A 95 -1.00 -8.35 13.00
CA GLU A 95 -0.36 -8.86 14.22
C GLU A 95 0.62 -9.99 13.91
N LEU A 96 0.18 -11.02 13.15
CA LEU A 96 1.03 -12.14 12.73
C LEU A 96 2.27 -11.67 11.97
N LEU A 97 2.14 -10.62 11.15
CA LEU A 97 3.21 -10.06 10.35
C LEU A 97 4.04 -9.00 11.09
N HIS A 98 3.69 -8.67 12.32
CA HIS A 98 4.30 -7.57 13.08
C HIS A 98 4.28 -6.24 12.33
N ILE A 99 3.13 -5.89 11.74
CA ILE A 99 2.89 -4.61 11.07
C ILE A 99 2.08 -3.72 12.03
N PRO A 100 2.63 -2.60 12.54
CA PRO A 100 1.91 -1.71 13.44
C PRO A 100 0.92 -0.84 12.65
N VAL A 101 -0.30 -1.33 12.46
CA VAL A 101 -1.33 -0.66 11.65
C VAL A 101 -2.07 0.41 12.44
N ASN A 102 -2.33 1.55 11.78
CA ASN A 102 -3.27 2.57 12.21
C ASN A 102 -4.56 2.39 11.43
N ILE A 103 -5.60 1.92 12.10
CA ILE A 103 -6.92 1.72 11.49
C ILE A 103 -7.76 2.97 11.74
N PHE A 104 -8.36 3.51 10.69
CA PHE A 104 -9.32 4.61 10.79
C PHE A 104 -10.59 4.31 10.01
N GLU A 105 -11.70 4.74 10.53
CA GLU A 105 -13.03 4.50 9.97
C GLU A 105 -13.42 5.59 8.98
N SER A 106 -14.22 5.22 7.98
CA SER A 106 -14.82 6.13 7.03
C SER A 106 -16.22 5.66 6.63
N ASN A 107 -17.13 6.62 6.40
CA ASN A 107 -18.52 6.33 6.04
C ASN A 107 -18.72 6.12 4.53
N ILE A 108 -17.70 5.65 3.81
CA ILE A 108 -17.71 5.59 2.35
C ILE A 108 -18.79 4.66 1.82
N PHE A 109 -18.97 3.49 2.42
CA PHE A 109 -19.98 2.55 1.96
C PHE A 109 -21.40 3.10 2.15
N THR A 110 -21.66 3.80 3.25
CA THR A 110 -22.96 4.42 3.48
C THR A 110 -23.26 5.51 2.44
N VAL A 111 -22.27 6.33 2.11
CA VAL A 111 -22.43 7.40 1.11
C VAL A 111 -22.53 6.84 -0.32
N ALA A 112 -21.70 5.84 -0.67
CA ALA A 112 -21.69 5.25 -2.01
C ALA A 112 -22.99 4.48 -2.30
N ASN A 113 -23.56 3.79 -1.32
CA ASN A 113 -24.81 3.04 -1.47
C ASN A 113 -26.04 3.94 -1.64
N ASN A 114 -25.97 5.20 -1.22
CA ASN A 114 -27.06 6.17 -1.34
C ASN A 114 -26.98 7.00 -2.64
N THR A 115 -26.13 6.64 -3.59
CA THR A 115 -25.91 7.42 -4.81
C THR A 115 -26.26 6.61 -6.05
N ASP A 116 -27.18 7.13 -6.87
CA ASP A 116 -27.66 6.47 -8.09
C ASP A 116 -26.67 6.50 -9.27
N LYS A 117 -25.59 7.30 -9.19
CA LYS A 117 -24.63 7.48 -10.29
C LYS A 117 -23.25 6.95 -9.92
N ASN A 118 -22.82 5.89 -10.64
CA ASN A 118 -21.45 5.32 -10.61
C ASN A 118 -20.89 5.13 -9.18
N PRO A 119 -21.50 4.29 -8.33
CA PRO A 119 -21.10 4.13 -6.93
C PRO A 119 -19.64 3.67 -6.79
N CYS A 120 -19.15 2.84 -7.71
CA CYS A 120 -17.76 2.37 -7.69
C CYS A 120 -16.74 3.50 -7.93
N TYR A 121 -17.02 4.41 -8.86
CA TYR A 121 -16.14 5.55 -9.12
C TYR A 121 -16.11 6.50 -7.93
N LEU A 122 -17.28 6.81 -7.37
CA LEU A 122 -17.39 7.67 -6.19
C LEU A 122 -16.66 7.06 -4.99
N CYS A 123 -16.87 5.77 -4.74
CA CYS A 123 -16.19 5.02 -3.69
C CYS A 123 -14.68 5.09 -3.85
N ALA A 124 -14.14 4.82 -5.04
CA ALA A 124 -12.71 4.87 -5.30
C ALA A 124 -12.12 6.27 -5.09
N ARG A 125 -12.82 7.31 -5.53
CA ARG A 125 -12.42 8.72 -5.35
C ARG A 125 -12.42 9.12 -3.87
N MET A 126 -13.46 8.76 -3.13
CA MET A 126 -13.57 9.05 -1.70
C MET A 126 -12.49 8.31 -0.91
N ARG A 127 -12.27 7.03 -1.21
CA ARG A 127 -11.20 6.23 -0.58
C ARG A 127 -9.84 6.91 -0.70
N ARG A 128 -9.52 7.37 -1.90
CA ARG A 128 -8.27 8.09 -2.16
C ARG A 128 -8.19 9.40 -1.36
N GLY A 129 -9.26 10.18 -1.35
CA GLY A 129 -9.33 11.44 -0.59
C GLY A 129 -9.13 11.22 0.92
N HIS A 130 -9.81 10.24 1.52
CA HIS A 130 -9.67 9.93 2.93
C HIS A 130 -8.27 9.43 3.30
N LEU A 131 -7.67 8.56 2.47
CA LEU A 131 -6.29 8.10 2.67
C LEU A 131 -5.29 9.26 2.61
N TYR A 132 -5.45 10.17 1.66
CA TYR A 132 -4.60 11.36 1.52
C TYR A 132 -4.74 12.30 2.72
N SER A 133 -5.96 12.57 3.14
CA SER A 133 -6.22 13.41 4.32
C SER A 133 -5.58 12.83 5.57
N LYS A 134 -5.76 11.52 5.81
CA LYS A 134 -5.21 10.84 6.99
C LYS A 134 -3.67 10.77 6.96
N ALA A 135 -3.09 10.49 5.81
CA ALA A 135 -1.64 10.50 5.64
C ALA A 135 -1.05 11.89 5.93
N LYS A 136 -1.70 12.95 5.43
CA LYS A 136 -1.29 14.35 5.69
C LYS A 136 -1.42 14.72 7.16
N GLU A 137 -2.51 14.33 7.82
CA GLU A 137 -2.72 14.52 9.27
C GLU A 137 -1.59 13.90 10.09
N LEU A 138 -1.08 12.74 9.66
CA LEU A 138 0.03 12.04 10.29
C LEU A 138 1.42 12.53 9.84
N GLY A 139 1.48 13.63 9.11
CA GLY A 139 2.73 14.25 8.66
C GLY A 139 3.47 13.47 7.57
N CYS A 140 2.79 12.55 6.85
CA CYS A 140 3.40 11.84 5.76
C CYS A 140 3.55 12.74 4.53
N ASN A 141 4.70 12.65 3.85
CA ASN A 141 4.96 13.35 2.59
C ASN A 141 4.84 12.43 1.37
N LYS A 142 4.78 11.12 1.57
CA LYS A 142 4.58 10.12 0.51
C LYS A 142 3.54 9.08 0.89
N ILE A 143 2.90 8.51 -0.14
CA ILE A 143 1.94 7.41 0.00
C ILE A 143 2.38 6.28 -0.90
N ALA A 144 2.47 5.07 -0.33
CA ALA A 144 2.74 3.84 -1.05
C ALA A 144 1.48 2.99 -1.15
N LEU A 145 1.13 2.59 -2.38
CA LEU A 145 -0.02 1.77 -2.71
C LEU A 145 0.43 0.44 -3.31
N GLY A 146 -0.17 -0.66 -2.85
CA GLY A 146 0.17 -2.02 -3.29
C GLY A 146 -0.44 -2.37 -4.64
N HIS A 147 0.15 -1.86 -5.72
CA HIS A 147 -0.17 -2.26 -7.09
C HIS A 147 0.94 -3.13 -7.66
N HIS A 148 0.58 -4.04 -8.56
CA HIS A 148 1.53 -4.90 -9.25
C HIS A 148 1.47 -4.71 -10.77
N PHE A 149 2.31 -5.43 -11.51
CA PHE A 149 2.44 -5.25 -12.94
C PHE A 149 1.15 -5.53 -13.73
N ASN A 150 0.35 -6.49 -13.29
CA ASN A 150 -0.93 -6.78 -13.94
C ASN A 150 -1.91 -5.62 -13.80
N ASP A 151 -1.95 -4.91 -12.66
CA ASP A 151 -2.80 -3.72 -12.49
C ASP A 151 -2.45 -2.65 -13.54
N VAL A 152 -1.14 -2.49 -13.83
CA VAL A 152 -0.67 -1.56 -14.86
C VAL A 152 -1.15 -1.97 -16.25
N ILE A 153 -1.00 -3.26 -16.60
CA ILE A 153 -1.45 -3.81 -17.88
C ILE A 153 -2.96 -3.64 -18.02
N GLU A 154 -3.72 -4.10 -17.04
CA GLU A 154 -5.19 -4.05 -17.05
C GLU A 154 -5.69 -2.61 -17.17
N THR A 155 -5.15 -1.68 -16.39
CA THR A 155 -5.52 -0.26 -16.47
C THR A 155 -5.21 0.32 -17.84
N THR A 156 -4.05 0.01 -18.40
CA THR A 156 -3.65 0.50 -19.74
C THR A 156 -4.58 -0.05 -20.82
N VAL A 157 -4.83 -1.35 -20.82
CA VAL A 157 -5.72 -2.01 -21.79
C VAL A 157 -7.14 -1.47 -21.68
N MET A 158 -7.68 -1.33 -20.46
CA MET A 158 -9.01 -0.75 -20.25
C MET A 158 -9.10 0.69 -20.74
N SER A 159 -8.07 1.52 -20.51
CA SER A 159 -8.07 2.90 -20.99
C SER A 159 -8.06 3.00 -22.51
N MET A 160 -7.39 2.07 -23.19
CA MET A 160 -7.41 1.98 -24.65
C MET A 160 -8.78 1.60 -25.20
N PHE A 161 -9.42 0.57 -24.62
CA PHE A 161 -10.69 0.04 -25.16
C PHE A 161 -11.92 0.89 -24.77
N TYR A 162 -11.95 1.44 -23.57
CA TYR A 162 -13.12 2.15 -23.06
C TYR A 162 -12.94 3.67 -22.96
N GLY A 163 -11.71 4.16 -22.83
CA GLY A 163 -11.43 5.58 -22.65
C GLY A 163 -10.95 6.29 -23.91
N SER A 164 -10.67 5.56 -25.00
CA SER A 164 -10.02 6.11 -26.20
C SER A 164 -8.75 6.94 -25.87
N GLN A 165 -8.08 6.58 -24.77
CA GLN A 165 -6.89 7.25 -24.25
C GLN A 165 -5.85 6.21 -23.87
N LEU A 166 -4.58 6.56 -24.01
CA LEU A 166 -3.48 5.74 -23.52
C LEU A 166 -3.04 6.27 -22.14
N GLN A 167 -3.63 5.72 -21.08
CA GLN A 167 -3.26 6.06 -19.71
C GLN A 167 -2.54 4.87 -19.06
N ALA A 168 -1.31 5.10 -18.63
CA ALA A 168 -0.54 4.13 -17.85
C ALA A 168 -0.49 4.54 -16.39
N MET A 169 -0.27 3.57 -15.51
CA MET A 169 0.02 3.82 -14.09
C MET A 169 1.54 3.99 -13.92
N PRO A 170 2.04 5.22 -13.74
CA PRO A 170 3.48 5.41 -13.48
C PRO A 170 3.83 4.89 -12.07
N PRO A 171 5.05 4.37 -11.86
CA PRO A 171 5.51 3.90 -10.56
C PRO A 171 5.67 5.01 -9.52
N LYS A 172 5.85 6.25 -9.97
CA LYS A 172 5.87 7.45 -9.15
C LYS A 172 4.97 8.52 -9.77
N LEU A 173 4.09 9.07 -8.97
CA LEU A 173 3.17 10.13 -9.38
C LEU A 173 3.28 11.30 -8.42
N HIS A 174 3.48 12.51 -8.95
CA HIS A 174 3.33 13.74 -8.18
C HIS A 174 1.85 14.13 -8.15
N SER A 175 1.27 14.14 -6.97
CA SER A 175 -0.13 14.46 -6.78
C SER A 175 -0.30 15.92 -6.38
N THR A 176 -1.16 16.66 -7.08
CA THR A 176 -1.54 18.03 -6.69
C THR A 176 -2.38 18.05 -5.40
N SER A 177 -3.06 16.95 -5.10
CA SER A 177 -3.88 16.81 -3.89
C SER A 177 -3.10 16.33 -2.67
N PHE A 178 -1.88 15.86 -2.87
CA PHE A 178 -0.97 15.40 -1.84
C PHE A 178 0.44 15.89 -2.22
N PRO A 179 0.76 17.16 -1.89
CA PRO A 179 2.08 17.69 -2.16
C PRO A 179 3.13 16.97 -1.30
N ALA A 180 4.13 16.43 -1.96
CA ALA A 180 5.34 15.89 -1.33
C ALA A 180 6.30 17.03 -1.00
#